data_1bf7083626f1b9633efc50b3e4f7826b
#
_entry.id   1bf7083626f1b9633efc50b3e4f7826b
#
_cell.length_a   1.000
_cell.length_b   1.000
_cell.length_c   1.000
_cell.angle_alpha   90.00
_cell.angle_beta   90.00
_cell.angle_gamma   90.00
#
_symmetry.space_group_name_H-M   'P 1'
#
loop_
_entity.id
_entity.type
_entity.pdbx_description
1 polymer ?
#
loop_
_entity_poly.entity_id
_entity_poly.type
_entity_poly.pdbx_seq_one_letter_code
_entity_poly.pdbx_strand_id
1 'polypeptide(L)'
;MRFKSIFWLFNIVVFIALALIVAGSIIILGEDSISLFWGNMWFLIVVFTAVVGILDAYFIRNWKLFTYLENEDWASLLAWLEEQLYIKHRLNQAYANLLINTALTVSNYESVKKLEKEIRTRKPSLIKHVGVSLGIPLFRDRNPEAIKNYYGPLAKDPKTKQRSWARWANAQASADAGIAELVELLNDRDPAIVLLSINVLENYLSVLDENSLEKLQAAKSIMIEKLKGSGGEKLISRSREDNLLASVLSSWVEQSRKRLLGLPVQ
;
A
#
# COMPACT_ATOMS: atom_id res chain seq x y z
N MET A 1 23.06 0.57 2.67
CA MET A 1 23.67 1.91 2.84
C MET A 1 22.88 2.66 3.89
N ARG A 2 23.52 3.30 4.85
CA ARG A 2 22.80 4.03 5.90
C ARG A 2 22.16 5.28 5.33
N PHE A 3 20.89 5.53 5.61
CA PHE A 3 20.13 6.70 5.14
C PHE A 3 20.90 8.03 5.35
N LYS A 4 21.56 8.15 6.51
CA LYS A 4 22.47 9.26 6.81
C LYS A 4 23.56 9.45 5.74
N SER A 5 24.16 8.36 5.31
CA SER A 5 25.22 8.40 4.29
C SER A 5 24.69 8.82 2.93
N ILE A 6 23.48 8.34 2.57
CA ILE A 6 22.81 8.73 1.31
C ILE A 6 22.45 10.21 1.33
N PHE A 7 21.91 10.70 2.44
CA PHE A 7 21.58 12.12 2.61
C PHE A 7 22.82 13.01 2.48
N TRP A 8 23.93 12.68 3.16
CA TRP A 8 25.17 13.42 3.04
C TRP A 8 25.76 13.35 1.65
N LEU A 9 25.78 12.17 1.03
CA LEU A 9 26.26 11.98 -0.33
C LEU A 9 25.43 12.82 -1.32
N PHE A 10 24.12 12.82 -1.20
CA PHE A 10 23.23 13.64 -2.02
C PHE A 10 23.59 15.13 -1.91
N ASN A 11 23.72 15.64 -0.69
CA ASN A 11 24.07 17.06 -0.48
C ASN A 11 25.46 17.41 -1.02
N ILE A 12 26.45 16.52 -0.86
CA ILE A 12 27.78 16.72 -1.45
C ILE A 12 27.72 16.76 -2.97
N VAL A 13 27.00 15.83 -3.60
CA VAL A 13 26.83 15.80 -5.07
C VAL A 13 26.13 17.06 -5.57
N VAL A 14 25.08 17.49 -4.89
CA VAL A 14 24.35 18.72 -5.21
C VAL A 14 25.24 19.95 -5.10
N PHE A 15 26.04 20.03 -4.02
CA PHE A 15 26.98 21.15 -3.83
C PHE A 15 28.07 21.17 -4.92
N ILE A 16 28.64 20.01 -5.25
CA ILE A 16 29.63 19.89 -6.33
C ILE A 16 29.00 20.28 -7.67
N ALA A 17 27.79 19.81 -7.97
CA ALA A 17 27.10 20.18 -9.22
C ALA A 17 26.86 21.68 -9.32
N LEU A 18 26.43 22.32 -8.22
CA LEU A 18 26.25 23.78 -8.18
C LEU A 18 27.57 24.52 -8.39
N ALA A 19 28.64 24.08 -7.72
CA ALA A 19 29.98 24.67 -7.88
C ALA A 19 30.49 24.52 -9.31
N LEU A 20 30.26 23.36 -9.96
CA LEU A 20 30.65 23.17 -11.38
C LEU A 20 29.86 24.05 -12.34
N ILE A 21 28.55 24.25 -12.07
CA ILE A 21 27.74 25.17 -12.89
C ILE A 21 28.30 26.60 -12.80
N VAL A 22 28.62 27.08 -11.60
CA VAL A 22 29.15 28.41 -11.37
C VAL A 22 30.58 28.53 -11.96
N ALA A 23 31.47 27.60 -11.61
CA ALA A 23 32.86 27.61 -12.09
C ALA A 23 32.96 27.39 -13.62
N GLY A 24 32.14 26.48 -14.16
CA GLY A 24 32.08 26.17 -15.58
C GLY A 24 31.63 27.38 -16.40
N SER A 25 30.67 28.15 -15.88
CA SER A 25 30.25 29.39 -16.52
C SER A 25 31.39 30.43 -16.64
N ILE A 26 32.23 30.51 -15.59
CA ILE A 26 33.40 31.42 -15.57
C ILE A 26 34.48 30.94 -16.52
N ILE A 27 34.82 29.64 -16.53
CA ILE A 27 35.93 29.07 -17.28
C ILE A 27 35.62 29.02 -18.79
N ILE A 28 34.38 28.66 -19.16
CA ILE A 28 34.02 28.41 -20.57
C ILE A 28 33.63 29.70 -21.28
N LEU A 29 32.94 30.61 -20.60
CA LEU A 29 32.31 31.78 -21.21
C LEU A 29 33.12 33.07 -21.03
N GLY A 30 34.19 33.08 -20.22
CA GLY A 30 35.01 34.25 -19.92
C GLY A 30 34.32 35.29 -19.03
N GLU A 31 35.10 36.34 -18.64
CA GLU A 31 34.66 37.36 -17.67
C GLU A 31 33.43 38.16 -18.13
N ASP A 32 33.31 38.42 -19.43
CA ASP A 32 32.19 39.20 -20.00
C ASP A 32 30.84 38.47 -19.85
N SER A 33 30.85 37.14 -19.80
CA SER A 33 29.65 36.32 -19.64
C SER A 33 29.17 36.23 -18.20
N ILE A 34 30.01 36.57 -17.23
CA ILE A 34 29.65 36.60 -15.81
C ILE A 34 28.53 37.62 -15.57
N SER A 35 28.65 38.80 -16.17
CA SER A 35 27.66 39.88 -16.03
C SER A 35 26.29 39.46 -16.65
N LEU A 36 26.33 38.80 -17.82
CA LEU A 36 25.13 38.28 -18.48
C LEU A 36 24.47 37.13 -17.70
N PHE A 37 25.26 36.21 -17.14
CA PHE A 37 24.77 35.12 -16.35
C PHE A 37 24.12 35.63 -15.05
N TRP A 38 24.82 36.45 -14.29
CA TRP A 38 24.29 37.01 -13.05
C TRP A 38 23.14 37.99 -13.29
N GLY A 39 23.11 38.70 -14.40
CA GLY A 39 22.01 39.60 -14.75
C GLY A 39 20.70 38.86 -15.06
N ASN A 40 20.78 37.71 -15.76
CA ASN A 40 19.59 37.02 -16.28
C ASN A 40 19.26 35.68 -15.62
N MET A 41 20.23 35.00 -15.00
CA MET A 41 20.03 33.60 -14.53
C MET A 41 20.25 33.39 -13.02
N TRP A 42 20.59 34.43 -12.25
CA TRP A 42 20.79 34.32 -10.80
C TRP A 42 19.60 33.68 -10.08
N PHE A 43 18.37 33.95 -10.59
CA PHE A 43 17.13 33.36 -10.00
C PHE A 43 17.09 31.83 -10.05
N LEU A 44 17.74 31.20 -11.05
CA LEU A 44 17.82 29.74 -11.14
C LEU A 44 18.59 29.16 -9.97
N ILE A 45 19.67 29.82 -9.53
CA ILE A 45 20.43 29.38 -8.33
C ILE A 45 19.56 29.49 -7.08
N VAL A 46 18.80 30.58 -6.96
CA VAL A 46 17.90 30.82 -5.83
C VAL A 46 16.80 29.76 -5.82
N VAL A 47 16.15 29.50 -6.96
CA VAL A 47 15.11 28.46 -7.08
C VAL A 47 15.67 27.09 -6.76
N PHE A 48 16.83 26.74 -7.32
CA PHE A 48 17.49 25.47 -7.04
C PHE A 48 17.83 25.29 -5.57
N THR A 49 18.45 26.30 -4.96
CA THR A 49 18.78 26.28 -3.51
C THR A 49 17.52 26.19 -2.65
N ALA A 50 16.44 26.87 -3.03
CA ALA A 50 15.17 26.78 -2.33
C ALA A 50 14.56 25.36 -2.41
N VAL A 51 14.59 24.71 -3.58
CA VAL A 51 14.12 23.33 -3.76
C VAL A 51 14.93 22.36 -2.91
N VAL A 52 16.26 22.46 -2.94
CA VAL A 52 17.14 21.61 -2.09
C VAL A 52 16.86 21.86 -0.61
N GLY A 53 16.76 23.14 -0.19
CA GLY A 53 16.45 23.48 1.20
C GLY A 53 15.10 22.93 1.68
N ILE A 54 14.08 22.92 0.81
CA ILE A 54 12.77 22.31 1.12
C ILE A 54 12.90 20.79 1.29
N LEU A 55 13.65 20.12 0.41
CA LEU A 55 13.92 18.70 0.51
C LEU A 55 14.67 18.34 1.79
N ASP A 56 15.74 19.10 2.10
CA ASP A 56 16.52 18.90 3.33
C ASP A 56 15.68 19.11 4.59
N ALA A 57 14.88 20.17 4.62
CA ALA A 57 13.95 20.43 5.72
C ALA A 57 12.96 19.27 5.90
N TYR A 58 12.45 18.69 4.79
CA TYR A 58 11.60 17.51 4.83
C TYR A 58 12.33 16.29 5.44
N PHE A 59 13.55 16.01 5.01
CA PHE A 59 14.34 14.90 5.53
C PHE A 59 14.73 15.09 6.99
N ILE A 60 15.17 16.27 7.40
CA ILE A 60 15.53 16.59 8.80
C ILE A 60 14.30 16.44 9.70
N ARG A 61 13.15 16.94 9.26
CA ARG A 61 11.87 16.82 10.01
C ARG A 61 11.43 15.37 10.21
N ASN A 62 11.69 14.50 9.26
CA ASN A 62 11.32 13.10 9.29
C ASN A 62 12.50 12.17 9.65
N TRP A 63 13.60 12.72 10.18
CA TRP A 63 14.83 11.98 10.45
C TRP A 63 14.64 10.76 11.34
N LYS A 64 13.82 10.88 12.40
CA LYS A 64 13.51 9.77 13.30
C LYS A 64 12.79 8.64 12.56
N LEU A 65 11.82 8.98 11.71
CA LEU A 65 11.09 8.01 10.87
C LEU A 65 12.07 7.17 10.04
N PHE A 66 12.96 7.85 9.30
CA PHE A 66 13.93 7.16 8.44
C PHE A 66 14.93 6.33 9.23
N THR A 67 15.34 6.81 10.42
CA THR A 67 16.24 6.05 11.30
C THR A 67 15.60 4.77 11.82
N TYR A 68 14.33 4.81 12.23
CA TYR A 68 13.60 3.60 12.67
C TYR A 68 13.38 2.61 11.54
N LEU A 69 13.02 3.11 10.34
CA LEU A 69 12.86 2.25 9.16
C LEU A 69 14.18 1.59 8.73
N GLU A 70 15.29 2.33 8.77
CA GLU A 70 16.62 1.80 8.42
C GLU A 70 17.11 0.73 9.37
N ASN A 71 16.81 0.89 10.66
CA ASN A 71 17.22 -0.07 11.70
C ASN A 71 16.20 -1.19 11.91
N GLU A 72 15.09 -1.20 11.13
CA GLU A 72 13.97 -2.12 11.31
C GLU A 72 13.43 -2.12 12.75
N ASP A 73 13.58 -0.98 13.45
CA ASP A 73 13.08 -0.80 14.81
C ASP A 73 11.58 -0.46 14.79
N TRP A 74 10.81 -1.49 14.49
CA TRP A 74 9.35 -1.39 14.32
C TRP A 74 8.65 -0.97 15.60
N ALA A 75 9.17 -1.37 16.77
CA ALA A 75 8.58 -1.00 18.06
C ALA A 75 8.71 0.50 18.32
N SER A 76 9.92 1.06 18.16
CA SER A 76 10.15 2.51 18.29
C SER A 76 9.42 3.31 17.21
N LEU A 77 9.32 2.77 15.98
CA LEU A 77 8.54 3.38 14.91
C LEU A 77 7.06 3.47 15.27
N LEU A 78 6.49 2.38 15.80
CA LEU A 78 5.08 2.36 16.22
C LEU A 78 4.81 3.39 17.31
N ALA A 79 5.64 3.42 18.35
CA ALA A 79 5.52 4.39 19.45
C ALA A 79 5.63 5.84 18.94
N TRP A 80 6.58 6.11 18.03
CA TRP A 80 6.72 7.43 17.41
C TRP A 80 5.51 7.81 16.58
N LEU A 81 4.95 6.86 15.80
CA LEU A 81 3.74 7.10 15.00
C LEU A 81 2.53 7.38 15.88
N GLU A 82 2.37 6.65 16.98
CA GLU A 82 1.32 6.93 17.96
C GLU A 82 1.44 8.33 18.55
N GLU A 83 2.66 8.78 18.89
CA GLU A 83 2.91 10.15 19.32
C GLU A 83 2.48 11.18 18.26
N GLN A 84 2.86 10.96 16.97
CA GLN A 84 2.48 11.88 15.89
C GLN A 84 0.95 11.96 15.71
N LEU A 85 0.28 10.81 15.76
CA LEU A 85 -1.16 10.72 15.49
C LEU A 85 -2.00 11.23 16.67
N TYR A 86 -1.69 10.81 17.89
CA TYR A 86 -2.54 11.05 19.05
C TYR A 86 -2.17 12.31 19.83
N ILE A 87 -0.87 12.57 20.04
CA ILE A 87 -0.39 13.71 20.81
C ILE A 87 -0.24 14.95 19.91
N LYS A 88 0.43 14.82 18.75
CA LYS A 88 0.63 15.95 17.83
C LYS A 88 -0.51 16.16 16.85
N HIS A 89 -1.57 15.37 16.96
CA HIS A 89 -2.80 15.50 16.18
C HIS A 89 -2.60 15.47 14.65
N ARG A 90 -1.56 14.78 14.16
CA ARG A 90 -1.22 14.69 12.73
C ARG A 90 -1.95 13.54 12.04
N LEU A 91 -3.27 13.43 12.24
CA LEU A 91 -4.07 12.38 11.64
C LEU A 91 -4.27 12.64 10.14
N ASN A 92 -3.51 11.92 9.30
CA ASN A 92 -3.62 11.91 7.85
C ASN A 92 -3.44 10.50 7.29
N GLN A 93 -3.75 10.32 6.00
CA GLN A 93 -3.71 9.01 5.35
C GLN A 93 -2.31 8.36 5.38
N ALA A 94 -1.24 9.15 5.19
CA ALA A 94 0.13 8.62 5.14
C ALA A 94 0.54 8.03 6.51
N TYR A 95 0.35 8.79 7.60
CA TYR A 95 0.66 8.31 8.94
C TYR A 95 -0.27 7.16 9.37
N ALA A 96 -1.56 7.19 8.99
CA ALA A 96 -2.48 6.10 9.28
C ALA A 96 -2.04 4.80 8.61
N ASN A 97 -1.73 4.83 7.29
CA ASN A 97 -1.23 3.66 6.58
C ASN A 97 0.08 3.14 7.17
N LEU A 98 1.00 4.04 7.51
CA LEU A 98 2.28 3.64 8.07
C LEU A 98 2.12 2.99 9.45
N LEU A 99 1.22 3.53 10.30
CA LEU A 99 0.92 2.90 11.59
C LEU A 99 0.30 1.52 11.40
N ILE A 100 -0.67 1.37 10.49
CA ILE A 100 -1.28 0.07 10.22
C ILE A 100 -0.21 -0.93 9.78
N ASN A 101 0.64 -0.58 8.81
CA ASN A 101 1.70 -1.45 8.32
C ASN A 101 2.66 -1.85 9.45
N THR A 102 3.15 -0.87 10.22
CA THR A 102 4.07 -1.12 11.33
C THR A 102 3.44 -1.98 12.41
N ALA A 103 2.21 -1.67 12.81
CA ALA A 103 1.48 -2.42 13.83
C ALA A 103 1.24 -3.88 13.41
N LEU A 104 0.89 -4.13 12.14
CA LEU A 104 0.73 -5.49 11.62
C LEU A 104 2.06 -6.24 11.52
N THR A 105 3.16 -5.57 11.17
CA THR A 105 4.50 -6.17 11.15
C THR A 105 4.91 -6.70 12.54
N VAL A 106 4.59 -5.95 13.60
CA VAL A 106 4.84 -6.40 14.99
C VAL A 106 3.68 -7.14 15.63
N SER A 107 2.65 -7.50 14.85
CA SER A 107 1.44 -8.19 15.32
C SER A 107 0.69 -7.45 16.43
N ASN A 108 0.81 -6.12 16.50
CA ASN A 108 0.11 -5.27 17.47
C ASN A 108 -1.26 -4.83 16.92
N TYR A 109 -2.22 -5.73 16.95
CA TYR A 109 -3.58 -5.49 16.45
C TYR A 109 -4.36 -4.47 17.27
N GLU A 110 -4.00 -4.29 18.55
CA GLU A 110 -4.66 -3.32 19.41
C GLU A 110 -4.39 -1.87 18.96
N SER A 111 -3.17 -1.57 18.49
CA SER A 111 -2.86 -0.26 17.91
C SER A 111 -3.71 0.02 16.65
N VAL A 112 -4.03 -1.00 15.85
CA VAL A 112 -4.90 -0.85 14.67
C VAL A 112 -6.34 -0.56 15.10
N LYS A 113 -6.88 -1.29 16.09
CA LYS A 113 -8.22 -1.07 16.66
C LYS A 113 -8.35 0.34 17.28
N LYS A 114 -7.31 0.76 18.01
CA LYS A 114 -7.23 2.11 18.60
C LYS A 114 -7.24 3.19 17.51
N LEU A 115 -6.47 2.99 16.44
CA LEU A 115 -6.45 3.91 15.29
C LEU A 115 -7.81 3.99 14.60
N GLU A 116 -8.50 2.85 14.42
CA GLU A 116 -9.84 2.83 13.85
C GLU A 116 -10.81 3.71 14.66
N LYS A 117 -10.86 3.51 15.98
CA LYS A 117 -11.71 4.30 16.88
C LYS A 117 -11.39 5.79 16.77
N GLU A 118 -10.13 6.16 16.75
CA GLU A 118 -9.67 7.53 16.62
C GLU A 118 -10.08 8.16 15.27
N ILE A 119 -9.93 7.42 14.17
CA ILE A 119 -10.32 7.88 12.85
C ILE A 119 -11.84 8.09 12.78
N ARG A 120 -12.63 7.15 13.30
CA ARG A 120 -14.10 7.27 13.32
C ARG A 120 -14.56 8.50 14.08
N THR A 121 -13.89 8.82 15.18
CA THR A 121 -14.25 9.95 16.05
C THR A 121 -13.78 11.28 15.48
N ARG A 122 -12.55 11.39 15.01
CA ARG A 122 -11.93 12.68 14.68
C ARG A 122 -11.90 13.00 13.19
N LYS A 123 -11.82 12.00 12.32
CA LYS A 123 -11.71 12.20 10.86
C LYS A 123 -12.37 11.07 10.08
N PRO A 124 -13.70 10.89 10.16
CA PRO A 124 -14.42 9.76 9.53
C PRO A 124 -14.19 9.65 8.02
N SER A 125 -13.88 10.75 7.34
CA SER A 125 -13.58 10.75 5.91
C SER A 125 -12.36 9.88 5.53
N LEU A 126 -11.42 9.65 6.47
CA LEU A 126 -10.27 8.77 6.23
C LEU A 126 -10.65 7.29 6.11
N ILE A 127 -11.78 6.86 6.67
CA ILE A 127 -12.25 5.47 6.57
C ILE A 127 -12.34 5.03 5.11
N LYS A 128 -12.74 5.90 4.20
CA LYS A 128 -12.82 5.60 2.75
C LYS A 128 -11.45 5.25 2.14
N HIS A 129 -10.37 5.73 2.73
CA HIS A 129 -9.01 5.55 2.23
C HIS A 129 -8.23 4.43 2.90
N VAL A 130 -8.48 4.19 4.20
CA VAL A 130 -7.70 3.22 4.99
C VAL A 130 -8.57 2.11 5.60
N GLY A 131 -9.90 2.18 5.42
CA GLY A 131 -10.85 1.28 6.08
C GLY A 131 -10.61 -0.19 5.78
N VAL A 132 -10.26 -0.54 4.53
CA VAL A 132 -9.99 -1.94 4.18
C VAL A 132 -8.83 -2.50 5.02
N SER A 133 -7.76 -1.74 5.18
CA SER A 133 -6.60 -2.15 5.98
C SER A 133 -6.88 -2.16 7.49
N LEU A 134 -7.73 -1.26 7.99
CA LEU A 134 -8.12 -1.23 9.41
C LEU A 134 -8.90 -2.47 9.83
N GLY A 135 -9.63 -3.10 8.93
CA GLY A 135 -10.40 -4.32 9.22
C GLY A 135 -9.57 -5.61 9.26
N ILE A 136 -8.27 -5.57 8.90
CA ILE A 136 -7.40 -6.75 8.88
C ILE A 136 -7.41 -7.55 10.20
N PRO A 137 -7.38 -6.93 11.40
CA PRO A 137 -7.43 -7.67 12.65
C PRO A 137 -8.62 -8.63 12.79
N LEU A 138 -9.76 -8.33 12.13
CA LEU A 138 -10.96 -9.15 12.20
C LEU A 138 -10.79 -10.54 11.56
N PHE A 139 -9.91 -10.68 10.58
CA PHE A 139 -9.59 -11.98 9.98
C PHE A 139 -8.90 -12.93 10.96
N ARG A 140 -8.14 -12.38 11.92
CA ARG A 140 -7.51 -13.17 12.98
C ARG A 140 -8.55 -13.76 13.93
N ASP A 141 -9.55 -12.97 14.28
CA ASP A 141 -10.59 -13.38 15.24
C ASP A 141 -11.57 -14.41 14.63
N ARG A 142 -11.49 -14.65 13.32
CA ARG A 142 -12.30 -15.61 12.55
C ARG A 142 -13.80 -15.48 12.82
N ASN A 143 -14.29 -14.28 13.08
CA ASN A 143 -15.69 -14.01 13.33
C ASN A 143 -16.35 -13.46 12.05
N PRO A 144 -17.13 -14.27 11.30
CA PRO A 144 -17.75 -13.86 10.05
C PRO A 144 -18.71 -12.65 10.22
N GLU A 145 -19.48 -12.62 11.31
CA GLU A 145 -20.41 -11.54 11.57
C GLU A 145 -19.68 -10.20 11.79
N ALA A 146 -18.57 -10.21 12.52
CA ALA A 146 -17.75 -9.02 12.70
C ALA A 146 -17.17 -8.51 11.37
N ILE A 147 -16.67 -9.43 10.52
CA ILE A 147 -16.15 -9.11 9.19
C ILE A 147 -17.26 -8.51 8.33
N LYS A 148 -18.42 -9.15 8.26
CA LYS A 148 -19.58 -8.69 7.49
C LYS A 148 -20.07 -7.31 7.93
N ASN A 149 -20.23 -7.11 9.24
CA ASN A 149 -20.67 -5.83 9.80
C ASN A 149 -19.67 -4.70 9.52
N TYR A 150 -18.38 -5.02 9.50
CA TYR A 150 -17.32 -4.07 9.22
C TYR A 150 -17.19 -3.73 7.73
N TYR A 151 -17.06 -4.76 6.89
CA TYR A 151 -16.78 -4.59 5.46
C TYR A 151 -18.04 -4.31 4.63
N GLY A 152 -19.23 -4.66 5.09
CA GLY A 152 -20.48 -4.43 4.38
C GLY A 152 -20.71 -2.96 3.99
N PRO A 153 -20.61 -1.98 4.90
CA PRO A 153 -20.68 -0.55 4.56
C PRO A 153 -19.59 -0.11 3.58
N LEU A 154 -18.35 -0.61 3.73
CA LEU A 154 -17.23 -0.28 2.85
C LEU A 154 -17.42 -0.83 1.43
N ALA A 155 -17.97 -2.02 1.31
CA ALA A 155 -18.30 -2.67 0.04
C ALA A 155 -19.37 -1.89 -0.75
N LYS A 156 -20.31 -1.27 -0.05
CA LYS A 156 -21.42 -0.50 -0.64
C LYS A 156 -21.00 0.91 -1.06
N ASP A 157 -20.04 1.56 -0.38
CA ASP A 157 -19.61 2.92 -0.71
C ASP A 157 -18.68 2.94 -1.94
N PRO A 158 -19.09 3.51 -3.09
CA PRO A 158 -18.27 3.58 -4.29
C PRO A 158 -17.00 4.41 -4.13
N LYS A 159 -16.91 5.26 -3.09
CA LYS A 159 -15.74 6.09 -2.78
C LYS A 159 -14.70 5.35 -1.93
N THR A 160 -14.98 4.12 -1.50
CA THR A 160 -14.03 3.30 -0.75
C THR A 160 -12.85 2.93 -1.63
N LYS A 161 -11.65 3.32 -1.22
CA LYS A 161 -10.42 2.87 -1.86
C LYS A 161 -10.27 1.36 -1.66
N GLN A 162 -9.88 0.64 -2.71
CA GLN A 162 -9.79 -0.82 -2.67
C GLN A 162 -11.13 -1.51 -2.37
N ARG A 163 -12.23 -0.95 -2.90
CA ARG A 163 -13.60 -1.45 -2.71
C ARG A 163 -13.75 -2.94 -3.04
N SER A 164 -13.09 -3.43 -4.07
CA SER A 164 -13.12 -4.85 -4.46
C SER A 164 -12.68 -5.77 -3.31
N TRP A 165 -11.67 -5.37 -2.54
CA TRP A 165 -11.24 -6.11 -1.35
C TRP A 165 -12.29 -6.09 -0.23
N ALA A 166 -12.99 -4.96 -0.04
CA ALA A 166 -14.11 -4.90 0.91
C ALA A 166 -15.28 -5.77 0.46
N ARG A 167 -15.59 -5.80 -0.85
CA ARG A 167 -16.61 -6.67 -1.46
C ARG A 167 -16.26 -8.13 -1.22
N TRP A 168 -15.02 -8.53 -1.52
CA TRP A 168 -14.55 -9.89 -1.30
C TRP A 168 -14.64 -10.30 0.18
N ALA A 169 -14.15 -9.46 1.10
CA ALA A 169 -14.18 -9.74 2.53
C ALA A 169 -15.62 -9.91 3.05
N ASN A 170 -16.53 -9.03 2.62
CA ASN A 170 -17.95 -9.11 2.98
C ASN A 170 -18.61 -10.35 2.39
N ALA A 171 -18.36 -10.67 1.12
CA ALA A 171 -18.94 -11.83 0.44
C ALA A 171 -18.47 -13.15 1.06
N GLN A 172 -17.17 -13.28 1.29
CA GLN A 172 -16.59 -14.48 1.92
C GLN A 172 -17.15 -14.73 3.33
N ALA A 173 -17.43 -13.66 4.08
CA ALA A 173 -18.03 -13.76 5.41
C ALA A 173 -19.56 -13.98 5.40
N SER A 174 -20.21 -13.82 4.25
CA SER A 174 -21.67 -13.95 4.10
C SER A 174 -22.15 -15.34 3.68
N ALA A 175 -21.26 -16.32 3.58
CA ALA A 175 -21.56 -17.68 3.12
C ALA A 175 -22.39 -17.68 1.81
N ASP A 176 -23.50 -18.42 1.76
CA ASP A 176 -24.34 -18.56 0.56
C ASP A 176 -24.83 -17.22 -0.01
N ALA A 177 -25.14 -16.25 0.86
CA ALA A 177 -25.57 -14.91 0.42
C ALA A 177 -24.45 -14.12 -0.28
N GLY A 178 -23.20 -14.53 -0.13
CA GLY A 178 -22.03 -13.90 -0.78
C GLY A 178 -21.68 -14.48 -2.16
N ILE A 179 -22.29 -15.59 -2.57
CA ILE A 179 -21.95 -16.32 -3.80
C ILE A 179 -22.06 -15.43 -5.03
N ALA A 180 -23.17 -14.71 -5.20
CA ALA A 180 -23.40 -13.85 -6.36
C ALA A 180 -22.32 -12.76 -6.48
N GLU A 181 -21.92 -12.18 -5.35
CA GLU A 181 -20.85 -11.18 -5.28
C GLU A 181 -19.49 -11.78 -5.67
N LEU A 182 -19.18 -13.00 -5.18
CA LEU A 182 -17.95 -13.70 -5.52
C LEU A 182 -17.87 -14.04 -7.02
N VAL A 183 -19.00 -14.41 -7.63
CA VAL A 183 -19.10 -14.64 -9.08
C VAL A 183 -18.82 -13.36 -9.88
N GLU A 184 -19.31 -12.21 -9.41
CA GLU A 184 -18.98 -10.92 -10.06
C GLU A 184 -17.47 -10.59 -9.93
N LEU A 185 -16.86 -10.90 -8.78
CA LEU A 185 -15.43 -10.66 -8.52
C LEU A 185 -14.49 -11.56 -9.34
N LEU A 186 -14.98 -12.59 -10.00
CA LEU A 186 -14.18 -13.38 -10.96
C LEU A 186 -13.66 -12.53 -12.14
N ASN A 187 -14.29 -11.39 -12.42
CA ASN A 187 -13.88 -10.44 -13.46
C ASN A 187 -13.12 -9.24 -12.89
N ASP A 188 -12.66 -9.29 -11.63
CA ASP A 188 -11.91 -8.19 -11.03
C ASP A 188 -10.54 -8.02 -11.69
N ARG A 189 -10.01 -6.80 -11.61
CA ARG A 189 -8.68 -6.47 -12.16
C ARG A 189 -7.53 -6.99 -11.29
N ASP A 190 -7.80 -7.20 -10.01
CA ASP A 190 -6.81 -7.70 -9.06
C ASP A 190 -6.78 -9.23 -9.07
N PRO A 191 -5.68 -9.85 -9.55
CA PRO A 191 -5.58 -11.30 -9.68
C PRO A 191 -5.67 -12.04 -8.33
N ALA A 192 -5.29 -11.41 -7.23
CA ALA A 192 -5.42 -12.03 -5.91
C ALA A 192 -6.88 -12.16 -5.49
N ILE A 193 -7.72 -11.16 -5.80
CA ILE A 193 -9.18 -11.24 -5.58
C ILE A 193 -9.79 -12.36 -6.40
N VAL A 194 -9.43 -12.46 -7.68
CA VAL A 194 -9.93 -13.52 -8.56
C VAL A 194 -9.55 -14.90 -8.04
N LEU A 195 -8.28 -15.10 -7.65
CA LEU A 195 -7.80 -16.36 -7.06
C LEU A 195 -8.54 -16.75 -5.79
N LEU A 196 -8.69 -15.79 -4.88
CA LEU A 196 -9.40 -16.01 -3.63
C LEU A 196 -10.89 -16.29 -3.86
N SER A 197 -11.52 -15.61 -4.84
CA SER A 197 -12.92 -15.86 -5.21
C SER A 197 -13.11 -17.25 -5.82
N ILE A 198 -12.22 -17.68 -6.72
CA ILE A 198 -12.21 -19.04 -7.27
C ILE A 198 -12.12 -20.06 -6.11
N ASN A 199 -11.15 -19.89 -5.20
CA ASN A 199 -10.95 -20.82 -4.09
C ASN A 199 -12.15 -20.93 -3.15
N VAL A 200 -12.86 -19.82 -2.91
CA VAL A 200 -14.08 -19.85 -2.11
C VAL A 200 -15.22 -20.53 -2.86
N LEU A 201 -15.46 -20.17 -4.13
CA LEU A 201 -16.54 -20.73 -4.95
C LEU A 201 -16.37 -22.24 -5.20
N GLU A 202 -15.16 -22.77 -5.20
CA GLU A 202 -14.91 -24.23 -5.28
C GLU A 202 -15.54 -25.02 -4.13
N ASN A 203 -15.78 -24.40 -2.98
CA ASN A 203 -16.48 -25.05 -1.88
C ASN A 203 -18.01 -25.05 -2.04
N TYR A 204 -18.55 -24.32 -3.03
CA TYR A 204 -19.98 -24.13 -3.27
C TYR A 204 -20.46 -24.68 -4.60
N LEU A 205 -19.69 -25.54 -5.28
CA LEU A 205 -20.01 -26.08 -6.63
C LEU A 205 -21.40 -26.71 -6.72
N SER A 206 -21.88 -27.33 -5.65
CA SER A 206 -23.21 -27.97 -5.60
C SER A 206 -24.38 -26.98 -5.53
N VAL A 207 -24.12 -25.72 -5.26
CA VAL A 207 -25.13 -24.67 -5.06
C VAL A 207 -25.11 -23.64 -6.21
N LEU A 208 -24.07 -23.67 -7.06
CA LEU A 208 -23.93 -22.77 -8.20
C LEU A 208 -24.89 -23.15 -9.31
N ASP A 209 -25.54 -22.15 -9.91
CA ASP A 209 -26.29 -22.32 -11.16
C ASP A 209 -25.35 -22.50 -12.36
N GLU A 210 -25.90 -22.96 -13.49
CA GLU A 210 -25.13 -23.26 -14.68
C GLU A 210 -24.31 -22.06 -15.21
N ASN A 211 -24.89 -20.86 -15.20
CA ASN A 211 -24.22 -19.63 -15.63
C ASN A 211 -23.04 -19.28 -14.73
N SER A 212 -23.18 -19.42 -13.41
CA SER A 212 -22.11 -19.19 -12.43
C SER A 212 -20.99 -20.22 -12.56
N LEU A 213 -21.32 -21.48 -12.84
CA LEU A 213 -20.34 -22.53 -13.11
C LEU A 213 -19.55 -22.23 -14.40
N GLU A 214 -20.20 -21.80 -15.47
CA GLU A 214 -19.53 -21.40 -16.71
C GLU A 214 -18.55 -20.25 -16.48
N LYS A 215 -18.99 -19.19 -15.77
CA LYS A 215 -18.12 -18.07 -15.41
C LYS A 215 -16.91 -18.50 -14.54
N LEU A 216 -17.12 -19.39 -13.59
CA LEU A 216 -16.05 -19.93 -12.76
C LEU A 216 -15.03 -20.71 -13.60
N GLN A 217 -15.50 -21.58 -14.53
CA GLN A 217 -14.62 -22.34 -15.42
C GLN A 217 -13.81 -21.43 -16.35
N ALA A 218 -14.46 -20.42 -16.93
CA ALA A 218 -13.81 -19.42 -17.78
C ALA A 218 -12.72 -18.66 -16.99
N ALA A 219 -13.04 -18.17 -15.78
CA ALA A 219 -12.11 -17.47 -14.93
C ALA A 219 -10.91 -18.35 -14.53
N LYS A 220 -11.14 -19.63 -14.20
CA LYS A 220 -10.09 -20.61 -13.92
C LYS A 220 -9.15 -20.77 -15.11
N SER A 221 -9.67 -20.97 -16.31
CA SER A 221 -8.89 -21.17 -17.53
C SER A 221 -8.00 -19.95 -17.81
N ILE A 222 -8.57 -18.75 -17.77
CA ILE A 222 -7.84 -17.49 -17.96
C ILE A 222 -6.74 -17.31 -16.89
N MET A 223 -7.05 -17.61 -15.63
CA MET A 223 -6.10 -17.45 -14.55
C MET A 223 -4.95 -18.46 -14.63
N ILE A 224 -5.23 -19.71 -14.99
CA ILE A 224 -4.20 -20.73 -15.24
C ILE A 224 -3.23 -20.28 -16.34
N GLU A 225 -3.76 -19.75 -17.45
CA GLU A 225 -2.93 -19.25 -18.56
C GLU A 225 -2.03 -18.11 -18.09
N LYS A 226 -2.58 -17.12 -17.37
CA LYS A 226 -1.82 -16.00 -16.82
C LYS A 226 -0.74 -16.44 -15.83
N LEU A 227 -1.00 -17.46 -15.02
CA LEU A 227 -0.08 -17.92 -13.97
C LEU A 227 1.02 -18.86 -14.50
N LYS A 228 0.78 -19.60 -15.57
CA LYS A 228 1.79 -20.43 -16.25
C LYS A 228 2.84 -19.62 -17.00
N GLY A 229 2.53 -18.38 -17.36
CA GLY A 229 3.47 -17.49 -18.03
C GLY A 229 4.57 -16.98 -17.11
N SER A 230 5.68 -16.50 -17.70
CA SER A 230 6.85 -15.93 -16.97
C SER A 230 6.51 -14.70 -16.10
N GLY A 231 5.32 -14.14 -16.26
CA GLY A 231 4.79 -13.02 -15.48
C GLY A 231 3.93 -13.40 -14.28
N GLY A 232 3.60 -14.69 -14.09
CA GLY A 232 2.63 -15.12 -13.08
C GLY A 232 3.01 -14.76 -11.64
N GLU A 233 4.29 -14.93 -11.27
CA GLU A 233 4.78 -14.49 -9.95
C GLU A 233 4.76 -12.98 -9.79
N LYS A 234 5.16 -12.24 -10.83
CA LYS A 234 5.13 -10.76 -10.81
C LYS A 234 3.70 -10.22 -10.69
N LEU A 235 2.72 -10.92 -11.27
CA LEU A 235 1.32 -10.53 -11.21
C LEU A 235 0.80 -10.58 -9.76
N ILE A 236 1.16 -11.62 -9.01
CA ILE A 236 0.74 -11.79 -7.62
C ILE A 236 1.57 -10.91 -6.68
N SER A 237 2.89 -10.78 -6.90
CA SER A 237 3.73 -9.90 -6.08
C SER A 237 3.26 -8.45 -6.17
N ARG A 238 2.87 -7.98 -7.35
CA ARG A 238 2.32 -6.63 -7.54
C ARG A 238 1.02 -6.42 -6.74
N SER A 239 0.10 -7.38 -6.75
CA SER A 239 -1.11 -7.30 -5.95
C SER A 239 -0.81 -7.17 -4.43
N ARG A 240 0.22 -7.89 -3.94
CA ARG A 240 0.68 -7.81 -2.55
C ARG A 240 1.33 -6.46 -2.22
N GLU A 241 2.09 -5.90 -3.15
CA GLU A 241 2.72 -4.59 -2.99
C GLU A 241 1.68 -3.46 -2.97
N ASP A 242 0.67 -3.57 -3.83
CA ASP A 242 -0.38 -2.55 -3.99
C ASP A 242 -1.44 -2.61 -2.86
N ASN A 243 -1.58 -3.75 -2.16
CA ASN A 243 -2.61 -3.93 -1.15
C ASN A 243 -2.12 -4.68 0.09
N LEU A 244 -2.28 -4.04 1.25
CA LEU A 244 -1.89 -4.61 2.54
C LEU A 244 -2.70 -5.86 2.92
N LEU A 245 -4.00 -5.90 2.60
CA LEU A 245 -4.83 -7.08 2.85
C LEU A 245 -4.35 -8.27 1.99
N ALA A 246 -3.97 -8.04 0.71
CA ALA A 246 -3.36 -9.06 -0.14
C ALA A 246 -2.04 -9.58 0.45
N SER A 247 -1.24 -8.69 1.04
CA SER A 247 0.00 -9.07 1.71
C SER A 247 -0.26 -9.94 2.93
N VAL A 248 -1.20 -9.55 3.79
CA VAL A 248 -1.58 -10.34 4.99
C VAL A 248 -2.20 -11.68 4.62
N LEU A 249 -3.02 -11.73 3.57
CA LEU A 249 -3.62 -12.96 3.06
C LEU A 249 -2.72 -13.71 2.06
N SER A 250 -1.44 -13.38 2.02
CA SER A 250 -0.49 -13.94 1.04
C SER A 250 -0.42 -15.47 1.05
N SER A 251 -0.54 -16.10 2.23
CA SER A 251 -0.60 -17.55 2.36
C SER A 251 -1.86 -18.14 1.70
N TRP A 252 -3.00 -17.49 1.84
CA TRP A 252 -4.25 -17.91 1.20
C TRP A 252 -4.20 -17.73 -0.32
N VAL A 253 -3.65 -16.60 -0.79
CA VAL A 253 -3.43 -16.35 -2.22
C VAL A 253 -2.50 -17.40 -2.81
N GLU A 254 -1.41 -17.73 -2.11
CA GLU A 254 -0.45 -18.74 -2.58
C GLU A 254 -1.03 -20.16 -2.57
N GLN A 255 -1.80 -20.52 -1.54
CA GLN A 255 -2.51 -21.80 -1.53
C GLN A 255 -3.53 -21.90 -2.66
N SER A 256 -4.29 -20.83 -2.91
CA SER A 256 -5.25 -20.78 -4.03
C SER A 256 -4.55 -20.93 -5.37
N ARG A 257 -3.39 -20.28 -5.54
CA ARG A 257 -2.55 -20.42 -6.74
C ARG A 257 -2.08 -21.86 -6.95
N LYS A 258 -1.56 -22.48 -5.89
CA LYS A 258 -1.06 -23.86 -5.95
C LYS A 258 -2.18 -24.85 -6.28
N ARG A 259 -3.35 -24.72 -5.63
CA ARG A 259 -4.53 -25.54 -5.94
C ARG A 259 -4.95 -25.41 -7.41
N LEU A 260 -5.04 -24.17 -7.90
CA LEU A 260 -5.45 -23.91 -9.28
C LEU A 260 -4.47 -24.51 -10.30
N LEU A 261 -3.18 -24.52 -10.00
CA LEU A 261 -2.13 -25.09 -10.86
C LEU A 261 -1.89 -26.60 -10.65
N GLY A 262 -2.60 -27.24 -9.73
CA GLY A 262 -2.39 -28.66 -9.37
C GLY A 262 -1.06 -28.93 -8.70
N LEU A 263 -0.48 -27.91 -8.02
CA LEU A 263 0.78 -28.02 -7.29
C LEU A 263 0.53 -28.49 -5.83
N PRO A 264 1.49 -29.18 -5.20
CA PRO A 264 1.34 -29.62 -3.82
C PRO A 264 1.15 -28.42 -2.87
N VAL A 265 0.11 -28.46 -2.06
CA VAL A 265 -0.16 -27.51 -0.99
C VAL A 265 0.51 -28.06 0.27
N GLN A 266 1.54 -27.38 0.78
CA GLN A 266 2.17 -27.70 2.06
C GLN A 266 1.35 -27.14 3.21
#